data_b9e54392e27141c2dd1ffa311133ee92
#
_entry.id   b9e54392e27141c2dd1ffa311133ee92
#
_cell.length_a   1.000
_cell.length_b   1.000
_cell.length_c   1.000
_cell.angle_alpha   90.00
_cell.angle_beta   90.00
_cell.angle_gamma   90.00
#
_symmetry.space_group_name_H-M   'P 1'
#
loop_
_entity.id
_entity.type
_entity.pdbx_description
1 polymer ?
#
loop_
_entity_poly.entity_id
_entity_poly.type
_entity_poly.pdbx_seq_one_letter_code
_entity_poly.pdbx_strand_id
1 'polypeptide(L)'
;WLSFRPFGGGEMTGWGSHGLDQVQWALGMDESGPVEVWVEGDKFDPPTFTASAPRGQGDARCKRPMIFYRYADGTVLKLDNGPGGGAIFIGDKGTITIDRARVSSDPPEIAAEPIKDSDLRLHKSDHHMANWLDCISSRERCVADVEIGHRSATVCHLGNIARWLNRRLKWDPQKETFIGDDEANTYLDRPRRKGYELPAIA
;
A
#
# COMPACT_ATOMS: atom_id res chain seq x y z
N TRP A 1 -19.59 3.34 7.48
CA TRP A 1 -19.28 1.95 7.04
C TRP A 1 -17.79 1.70 6.91
N LEU A 2 -17.03 2.68 6.44
CA LEU A 2 -15.60 2.57 6.14
C LEU A 2 -14.76 2.07 7.34
N SER A 3 -15.10 2.53 8.55
CA SER A 3 -14.36 2.21 9.76
C SER A 3 -14.66 0.82 10.34
N PHE A 4 -15.64 0.11 9.79
CA PHE A 4 -16.01 -1.22 10.30
C PHE A 4 -15.42 -2.31 9.42
N ARG A 5 -14.63 -3.20 10.03
CA ARG A 5 -13.96 -4.31 9.37
C ARG A 5 -14.87 -5.16 8.45
N PRO A 6 -16.14 -5.47 8.79
CA PRO A 6 -17.00 -6.25 7.90
C PRO A 6 -17.36 -5.53 6.59
N PHE A 7 -17.17 -4.22 6.51
CA PHE A 7 -17.61 -3.42 5.36
C PHE A 7 -16.48 -2.76 4.59
N GLY A 8 -15.28 -2.68 5.13
CA GLY A 8 -14.18 -2.01 4.45
C GLY A 8 -12.83 -2.16 5.15
N GLY A 9 -11.77 -1.72 4.49
CA GLY A 9 -10.40 -1.74 5.00
C GLY A 9 -9.99 -0.49 5.78
N GLY A 10 -10.93 0.43 6.01
CA GLY A 10 -10.70 1.67 6.77
C GLY A 10 -9.80 2.67 6.05
N GLU A 11 -9.21 3.57 6.82
CA GLU A 11 -8.28 4.58 6.30
C GLU A 11 -7.00 3.95 5.70
N MET A 12 -6.64 2.73 6.11
CA MET A 12 -5.53 2.00 5.54
C MET A 12 -5.72 1.73 4.04
N THR A 13 -6.93 1.33 3.63
CA THR A 13 -7.26 1.10 2.22
C THR A 13 -7.81 2.35 1.52
N GLY A 14 -8.22 3.35 2.27
CA GLY A 14 -8.63 4.65 1.75
C GLY A 14 -7.42 5.55 1.51
N TRP A 15 -7.04 6.34 2.49
CA TRP A 15 -5.90 7.26 2.39
C TRP A 15 -4.55 6.56 2.31
N GLY A 16 -4.38 5.44 3.01
CA GLY A 16 -3.14 4.67 3.01
C GLY A 16 -2.75 4.19 1.62
N SER A 17 -3.72 3.85 0.78
CA SER A 17 -3.44 3.41 -0.60
C SER A 17 -2.71 4.48 -1.42
N HIS A 18 -2.96 5.76 -1.21
CA HIS A 18 -2.28 6.82 -1.94
C HIS A 18 -0.78 6.91 -1.63
N GLY A 19 -0.38 6.72 -0.37
CA GLY A 19 1.04 6.71 0.00
C GLY A 19 1.71 5.38 -0.34
N LEU A 20 1.03 4.26 -0.07
CA LEU A 20 1.58 2.94 -0.33
C LEU A 20 1.75 2.66 -1.82
N ASP A 21 0.86 3.15 -2.67
CA ASP A 21 0.99 3.08 -4.12
C ASP A 21 2.26 3.80 -4.61
N GLN A 22 2.53 5.00 -4.11
CA GLN A 22 3.76 5.74 -4.44
C GLN A 22 5.02 4.99 -3.99
N VAL A 23 4.99 4.33 -2.83
CA VAL A 23 6.11 3.52 -2.35
C VAL A 23 6.32 2.29 -3.24
N GLN A 24 5.24 1.55 -3.55
CA GLN A 24 5.29 0.40 -4.45
C GLN A 24 5.91 0.78 -5.80
N TRP A 25 5.45 1.88 -6.37
CA TRP A 25 5.96 2.40 -7.64
C TRP A 25 7.44 2.80 -7.57
N ALA A 26 7.83 3.57 -6.54
CA ALA A 26 9.21 3.98 -6.35
C ALA A 26 10.19 2.82 -6.13
N LEU A 27 9.70 1.72 -5.54
CA LEU A 27 10.49 0.49 -5.33
C LEU A 27 10.43 -0.48 -6.52
N GLY A 28 9.71 -0.15 -7.59
CA GLY A 28 9.53 -1.04 -8.74
C GLY A 28 8.72 -2.29 -8.42
N MET A 29 7.76 -2.18 -7.51
CA MET A 29 6.96 -3.30 -6.99
C MET A 29 5.56 -3.41 -7.63
N ASP A 30 5.44 -2.99 -8.88
CA ASP A 30 4.17 -3.03 -9.62
C ASP A 30 3.59 -4.43 -9.79
N GLU A 31 4.42 -5.47 -9.73
CA GLU A 31 4.03 -6.88 -9.87
C GLU A 31 4.44 -7.73 -8.66
N SER A 32 4.79 -7.10 -7.54
CA SER A 32 5.28 -7.76 -6.34
C SER A 32 4.90 -6.97 -5.09
N GLY A 33 5.61 -7.20 -3.99
CA GLY A 33 5.38 -6.49 -2.74
C GLY A 33 6.33 -6.92 -1.63
N PRO A 34 6.02 -6.54 -0.38
CA PRO A 34 6.80 -6.93 0.77
C PRO A 34 6.77 -8.45 0.98
N VAL A 35 7.82 -8.98 1.59
CA VAL A 35 7.94 -10.39 1.97
C VAL A 35 7.64 -10.64 3.45
N GLU A 36 7.51 -9.56 4.21
CA GLU A 36 7.24 -9.63 5.64
C GLU A 36 6.48 -8.37 6.08
N VAL A 37 5.55 -8.53 7.03
CA VAL A 37 4.83 -7.43 7.67
C VAL A 37 4.74 -7.69 9.17
N TRP A 38 4.93 -6.65 9.98
CA TRP A 38 4.78 -6.74 11.43
C TRP A 38 4.32 -5.43 12.04
N VAL A 39 3.99 -5.47 13.32
CA VAL A 39 3.58 -4.32 14.10
C VAL A 39 4.43 -4.17 15.35
N GLU A 40 4.58 -2.93 15.78
CA GLU A 40 5.26 -2.56 17.02
C GLU A 40 4.42 -1.54 17.79
N GLY A 41 4.42 -1.65 19.11
CA GLY A 41 3.66 -0.77 19.99
C GLY A 41 2.40 -1.43 20.56
N ASP A 42 1.42 -0.61 20.91
CA ASP A 42 0.18 -1.06 21.54
C ASP A 42 -0.64 -1.96 20.61
N LYS A 43 -1.30 -2.96 21.19
CA LYS A 43 -2.23 -3.81 20.45
C LYS A 43 -3.36 -2.96 19.84
N PHE A 44 -3.71 -3.27 18.61
CA PHE A 44 -4.86 -2.66 17.94
C PHE A 44 -6.17 -3.03 18.66
N ASP A 45 -6.92 -2.03 19.12
CA ASP A 45 -8.15 -2.22 19.87
C ASP A 45 -9.16 -1.08 19.55
N PRO A 46 -10.42 -1.40 19.25
CA PRO A 46 -10.98 -2.75 19.09
C PRO A 46 -10.66 -3.34 17.70
N PRO A 47 -10.48 -4.67 17.59
CA PRO A 47 -10.12 -5.34 16.33
C PRO A 47 -11.27 -5.37 15.30
N THR A 48 -12.45 -4.91 15.69
CA THR A 48 -13.61 -4.81 14.81
C THR A 48 -13.63 -3.54 13.98
N PHE A 49 -12.74 -2.58 14.29
CA PHE A 49 -12.60 -1.33 13.55
C PHE A 49 -11.34 -1.36 12.68
N THR A 50 -11.41 -0.71 11.55
CA THR A 50 -10.28 -0.49 10.65
C THR A 50 -9.78 0.94 10.70
N ALA A 51 -10.60 1.84 11.21
CA ALA A 51 -10.25 3.22 11.49
C ALA A 51 -11.10 3.72 12.66
N SER A 52 -10.60 4.69 13.37
CA SER A 52 -11.02 4.98 14.71
C SER A 52 -11.97 6.14 14.87
N ALA A 53 -12.09 7.00 13.88
CA ALA A 53 -12.85 8.23 14.10
C ALA A 53 -13.51 8.75 12.84
N PRO A 54 -14.52 9.60 12.99
CA PRO A 54 -15.00 10.40 11.89
C PRO A 54 -13.86 11.21 11.26
N ARG A 55 -13.94 11.39 9.96
CA ARG A 55 -12.95 12.12 9.16
C ARG A 55 -12.59 13.46 9.84
N GLY A 56 -11.30 13.67 10.06
CA GLY A 56 -10.79 14.89 10.67
C GLY A 56 -10.68 14.91 12.21
N GLN A 57 -11.12 13.86 12.91
CA GLN A 57 -11.01 13.79 14.38
C GLN A 57 -9.86 12.89 14.87
N GLY A 58 -9.04 12.37 13.95
CA GLY A 58 -7.94 11.47 14.29
C GLY A 58 -8.41 10.13 14.88
N ASP A 59 -7.45 9.36 15.34
CA ASP A 59 -7.70 7.99 15.81
C ASP A 59 -7.88 7.87 17.32
N ALA A 60 -8.57 8.83 17.90
CA ALA A 60 -8.75 8.92 19.35
C ALA A 60 -9.45 7.71 19.99
N ARG A 61 -10.10 6.86 19.20
CA ARG A 61 -10.88 5.72 19.69
C ARG A 61 -10.21 4.36 19.56
N CYS A 62 -9.13 4.26 18.80
CA CYS A 62 -8.38 3.01 18.65
C CYS A 62 -6.91 3.23 18.93
N LYS A 63 -6.33 2.36 19.74
CA LYS A 63 -4.89 2.23 19.80
C LYS A 63 -4.42 1.57 18.51
N ARG A 64 -3.41 2.13 17.86
CA ARG A 64 -2.85 1.60 16.63
C ARG A 64 -1.38 1.35 16.78
N PRO A 65 -0.94 0.10 16.60
CA PRO A 65 0.48 -0.18 16.50
C PRO A 65 1.04 0.43 15.21
N MET A 66 2.32 0.72 15.24
CA MET A 66 3.08 1.07 14.06
C MET A 66 3.27 -0.16 13.19
N ILE A 67 3.13 0.01 11.88
CA ILE A 67 3.28 -1.10 10.93
C ILE A 67 4.61 -0.96 10.20
N PHE A 68 5.27 -2.09 10.00
CA PHE A 68 6.47 -2.20 9.22
C PHE A 68 6.29 -3.26 8.14
N TYR A 69 6.90 -3.03 7.00
CA TYR A 69 7.00 -3.98 5.91
C TYR A 69 8.47 -4.15 5.52
N ARG A 70 8.87 -5.35 5.16
CA ARG A 70 10.19 -5.62 4.61
C ARG A 70 10.05 -6.14 3.19
N TYR A 71 10.80 -5.56 2.28
CA TYR A 71 10.94 -6.02 0.92
C TYR A 71 12.11 -6.99 0.78
N ALA A 72 12.16 -7.72 -0.34
CA ALA A 72 13.16 -8.78 -0.55
C ALA A 72 14.60 -8.25 -0.61
N ASP A 73 14.80 -7.02 -1.03
CA ASP A 73 16.10 -6.33 -1.07
C ASP A 73 16.59 -5.83 0.31
N GLY A 74 15.76 -6.01 1.35
CA GLY A 74 16.04 -5.54 2.70
C GLY A 74 15.46 -4.16 3.03
N THR A 75 14.89 -3.45 2.07
CA THR A 75 14.21 -2.17 2.30
C THR A 75 13.10 -2.34 3.33
N VAL A 76 13.04 -1.44 4.29
CA VAL A 76 12.01 -1.42 5.33
C VAL A 76 11.13 -0.18 5.18
N LEU A 77 9.86 -0.41 4.96
CA LEU A 77 8.84 0.62 5.02
C LEU A 77 8.25 0.67 6.42
N LYS A 78 8.23 1.86 7.01
CA LYS A 78 7.55 2.17 8.26
C LYS A 78 6.34 3.03 7.96
N LEU A 79 5.16 2.58 8.34
CA LEU A 79 3.96 3.38 8.23
C LEU A 79 3.81 4.26 9.46
N ASP A 80 4.10 5.54 9.30
CA ASP A 80 4.12 6.55 10.34
C ASP A 80 3.30 7.79 9.91
N ASN A 81 3.29 8.82 10.74
CA ASN A 81 2.68 10.13 10.47
C ASN A 81 3.54 10.96 9.50
N GLY A 82 3.79 10.43 8.33
CA GLY A 82 4.47 11.14 7.25
C GLY A 82 3.58 12.17 6.55
N PRO A 83 4.05 12.74 5.43
CA PRO A 83 3.26 13.67 4.63
C PRO A 83 1.94 13.04 4.20
N GLY A 84 0.85 13.79 4.27
CA GLY A 84 -0.50 13.32 3.99
C GLY A 84 -0.70 12.85 2.55
N GLY A 85 -0.54 11.55 2.30
CA GLY A 85 -0.65 10.93 0.98
C GLY A 85 0.64 10.91 0.18
N GLY A 86 1.79 10.98 0.86
CA GLY A 86 3.13 10.89 0.29
C GLY A 86 4.03 9.92 1.04
N ALA A 87 5.33 10.03 0.83
CA ALA A 87 6.35 9.19 1.45
C ALA A 87 7.66 9.95 1.69
N ILE A 88 8.46 9.44 2.61
CA ILE A 88 9.83 9.87 2.83
C ILE A 88 10.73 8.67 2.52
N PHE A 89 11.64 8.85 1.57
CA PHE A 89 12.65 7.87 1.20
C PHE A 89 13.99 8.28 1.83
N ILE A 90 14.58 7.38 2.60
CA ILE A 90 15.84 7.59 3.29
C ILE A 90 16.87 6.66 2.65
N GLY A 91 17.91 7.22 2.07
CA GLY A 91 19.00 6.50 1.42
C GLY A 91 20.37 6.99 1.90
N ASP A 92 21.43 6.38 1.39
CA ASP A 92 22.81 6.67 1.79
C ASP A 92 23.27 8.10 1.45
N LYS A 93 22.65 8.71 0.44
CA LYS A 93 22.99 10.06 -0.04
C LYS A 93 22.12 11.15 0.59
N GLY A 94 21.08 10.79 1.29
CA GLY A 94 20.15 11.75 1.89
C GLY A 94 18.70 11.26 1.85
N THR A 95 17.77 12.21 1.96
CA THR A 95 16.34 11.92 1.99
C THR A 95 15.59 12.60 0.85
N ILE A 96 14.56 11.93 0.35
CA ILE A 96 13.58 12.52 -0.58
C ILE A 96 12.22 12.45 0.09
N THR A 97 11.55 13.58 0.15
CA THR A 97 10.16 13.68 0.61
C THR A 97 9.26 13.97 -0.57
N ILE A 98 8.28 13.11 -0.76
CA ILE A 98 7.24 13.27 -1.79
C ILE A 98 5.92 13.51 -1.08
N ASP A 99 5.20 14.53 -1.54
CA ASP A 99 3.81 14.78 -1.23
C ASP A 99 3.08 15.04 -2.55
N ARG A 100 1.76 15.03 -2.57
CA ARG A 100 0.93 15.14 -3.80
C ARG A 100 1.30 16.26 -4.74
N ALA A 101 1.86 17.35 -4.24
CA ALA A 101 2.22 18.53 -5.04
C ALA A 101 3.68 18.95 -4.89
N ARG A 102 4.48 18.23 -4.12
CA ARG A 102 5.83 18.66 -3.77
C ARG A 102 6.80 17.49 -3.75
N VAL A 103 7.98 17.76 -4.27
CA VAL A 103 9.17 16.93 -4.08
C VAL A 103 10.22 17.81 -3.44
N SER A 104 10.85 17.33 -2.39
CA SER A 104 11.99 17.99 -1.75
C SER A 104 13.01 16.96 -1.30
N SER A 105 14.25 17.37 -1.14
CA SER A 105 15.31 16.50 -0.65
C SER A 105 16.20 17.20 0.36
N ASP A 106 16.90 16.40 1.14
CA ASP A 106 18.00 16.84 2.00
C ASP A 106 19.18 15.89 1.78
N PRO A 107 20.29 16.37 1.18
CA PRO A 107 20.51 17.74 0.70
C PRO A 107 19.64 18.11 -0.53
N PRO A 108 19.37 19.41 -0.75
CA PRO A 108 18.48 19.89 -1.82
C PRO A 108 18.92 19.50 -3.23
N GLU A 109 20.20 19.29 -3.44
CA GLU A 109 20.82 18.94 -4.72
C GLU A 109 20.28 17.63 -5.30
N ILE A 110 19.86 16.68 -4.46
CA ILE A 110 19.32 15.40 -4.91
C ILE A 110 18.08 15.59 -5.77
N ALA A 111 17.13 16.43 -5.34
CA ALA A 111 15.91 16.70 -6.10
C ALA A 111 16.13 17.71 -7.23
N ALA A 112 17.20 18.51 -7.15
CA ALA A 112 17.54 19.50 -8.16
C ALA A 112 18.37 18.92 -9.32
N GLU A 113 18.95 17.72 -9.16
CA GLU A 113 19.76 17.10 -10.23
C GLU A 113 18.89 16.86 -11.48
N PRO A 114 19.31 17.36 -12.65
CA PRO A 114 18.55 17.13 -13.88
C PRO A 114 18.52 15.63 -14.22
N ILE A 115 17.35 15.14 -14.60
CA ILE A 115 17.17 13.77 -15.07
C ILE A 115 17.90 13.60 -16.41
N LYS A 116 18.87 12.69 -16.47
CA LYS A 116 19.67 12.39 -17.65
C LYS A 116 18.92 11.46 -18.61
N ASP A 117 19.34 11.40 -19.87
CA ASP A 117 18.71 10.50 -20.85
C ASP A 117 18.92 9.01 -20.52
N SER A 118 19.97 8.68 -19.75
CA SER A 118 20.23 7.33 -19.23
C SER A 118 19.39 6.93 -18.05
N ASP A 119 18.68 7.87 -17.41
CA ASP A 119 17.91 7.61 -16.20
C ASP A 119 16.55 7.00 -16.55
N LEU A 120 16.01 6.27 -15.58
CA LEU A 120 14.68 5.70 -15.69
C LEU A 120 13.64 6.81 -15.91
N ARG A 121 12.93 6.73 -17.03
CA ARG A 121 11.83 7.64 -17.37
C ARG A 121 10.51 6.96 -17.08
N LEU A 122 9.65 7.64 -16.34
CA LEU A 122 8.28 7.18 -16.14
C LEU A 122 7.45 7.46 -17.40
N HIS A 123 6.47 6.59 -17.66
CA HIS A 123 5.52 6.84 -18.73
C HIS A 123 4.77 8.16 -18.49
N LYS A 124 4.83 9.04 -19.46
CA LYS A 124 4.12 10.32 -19.39
C LYS A 124 2.65 10.12 -19.69
N SER A 125 1.79 10.40 -18.71
CA SER A 125 0.35 10.40 -18.87
C SER A 125 -0.25 11.59 -18.14
N ASP A 126 -0.75 12.55 -18.91
CA ASP A 126 -1.34 13.79 -18.38
C ASP A 126 -2.84 13.62 -18.09
N HIS A 127 -3.46 12.54 -18.59
CA HIS A 127 -4.90 12.32 -18.48
C HIS A 127 -5.21 10.81 -18.42
N HIS A 128 -5.48 10.29 -17.24
CA HIS A 128 -5.66 8.83 -17.04
C HIS A 128 -6.85 8.24 -17.81
N MET A 129 -7.93 8.99 -18.01
CA MET A 129 -9.06 8.52 -18.83
C MET A 129 -8.70 8.44 -20.32
N ALA A 130 -7.90 9.38 -20.85
CA ALA A 130 -7.38 9.27 -22.20
C ALA A 130 -6.47 8.05 -22.35
N ASN A 131 -5.54 7.85 -21.43
CA ASN A 131 -4.69 6.66 -21.42
C ASN A 131 -5.50 5.37 -21.40
N TRP A 132 -6.56 5.29 -20.61
CA TRP A 132 -7.44 4.11 -20.57
C TRP A 132 -8.15 3.88 -21.91
N LEU A 133 -8.70 4.91 -22.54
CA LEU A 133 -9.36 4.82 -23.84
C LEU A 133 -8.39 4.41 -24.96
N ASP A 134 -7.18 4.98 -24.94
CA ASP A 134 -6.12 4.64 -25.89
C ASP A 134 -5.71 3.17 -25.74
N CYS A 135 -5.57 2.67 -24.50
CA CYS A 135 -5.26 1.27 -24.22
C CYS A 135 -6.39 0.31 -24.62
N ILE A 136 -7.65 0.73 -24.57
CA ILE A 136 -8.76 -0.08 -25.12
C ILE A 136 -8.57 -0.31 -26.63
N SER A 137 -8.13 0.73 -27.35
CA SER A 137 -7.93 0.69 -28.80
C SER A 137 -6.64 -0.02 -29.19
N SER A 138 -5.53 0.29 -28.53
CA SER A 138 -4.22 -0.28 -28.82
C SER A 138 -3.99 -1.68 -28.24
N ARG A 139 -4.73 -2.04 -27.19
CA ARG A 139 -4.50 -3.24 -26.36
C ARG A 139 -3.19 -3.22 -25.57
N GLU A 140 -2.59 -2.07 -25.43
CA GLU A 140 -1.44 -1.88 -24.55
C GLU A 140 -1.86 -1.82 -23.08
N ARG A 141 -0.89 -2.05 -22.19
CA ARG A 141 -1.10 -1.98 -20.74
C ARG A 141 -1.30 -0.52 -20.31
N CYS A 142 -2.33 -0.26 -19.52
CA CYS A 142 -2.57 1.05 -18.94
C CYS A 142 -1.49 1.41 -17.91
N VAL A 143 -1.23 2.71 -17.73
CA VAL A 143 -0.34 3.22 -16.66
C VAL A 143 -0.82 2.78 -15.28
N ALA A 144 -2.14 2.80 -15.06
CA ALA A 144 -2.75 2.30 -13.84
C ALA A 144 -3.46 0.95 -14.12
N ASP A 145 -2.68 -0.04 -14.49
CA ASP A 145 -3.17 -1.40 -14.73
C ASP A 145 -3.77 -2.02 -13.47
N VAL A 146 -4.70 -2.95 -13.64
CA VAL A 146 -5.38 -3.59 -12.51
C VAL A 146 -4.41 -4.36 -11.61
N GLU A 147 -3.35 -4.95 -12.16
CA GLU A 147 -2.31 -5.63 -11.38
C GLU A 147 -1.58 -4.65 -10.45
N ILE A 148 -1.22 -3.47 -10.94
CA ILE A 148 -0.57 -2.43 -10.13
C ILE A 148 -1.49 -2.03 -8.96
N GLY A 149 -2.77 -1.79 -9.26
CA GLY A 149 -3.76 -1.45 -8.24
C GLY A 149 -3.97 -2.57 -7.22
N HIS A 150 -3.97 -3.82 -7.68
CA HIS A 150 -4.05 -5.00 -6.83
C HIS A 150 -2.86 -5.09 -5.87
N ARG A 151 -1.62 -4.91 -6.35
CA ARG A 151 -0.41 -4.94 -5.50
C ARG A 151 -0.42 -3.84 -4.46
N SER A 152 -0.78 -2.63 -4.82
CA SER A 152 -0.90 -1.51 -3.88
C SER A 152 -1.99 -1.77 -2.82
N ALA A 153 -3.14 -2.29 -3.22
CA ALA A 153 -4.19 -2.67 -2.28
C ALA A 153 -3.77 -3.82 -1.36
N THR A 154 -3.03 -4.80 -1.88
CA THR A 154 -2.50 -5.92 -1.09
C THR A 154 -1.64 -5.42 0.07
N VAL A 155 -0.72 -4.48 -0.15
CA VAL A 155 0.09 -3.90 0.93
C VAL A 155 -0.78 -3.29 2.03
N CYS A 156 -1.85 -2.59 1.65
CA CYS A 156 -2.81 -2.04 2.62
C CYS A 156 -3.45 -3.15 3.47
N HIS A 157 -3.89 -4.23 2.83
CA HIS A 157 -4.54 -5.35 3.52
C HIS A 157 -3.57 -6.12 4.42
N LEU A 158 -2.33 -6.35 3.98
CA LEU A 158 -1.29 -6.98 4.81
C LEU A 158 -1.08 -6.21 6.11
N GLY A 159 -1.04 -4.88 6.05
CA GLY A 159 -0.93 -4.03 7.22
C GLY A 159 -2.12 -4.15 8.17
N ASN A 160 -3.33 -4.22 7.64
CA ASN A 160 -4.52 -4.45 8.44
C ASN A 160 -4.49 -5.82 9.12
N ILE A 161 -4.13 -6.88 8.39
CA ILE A 161 -4.06 -8.25 8.93
C ILE A 161 -3.00 -8.32 10.04
N ALA A 162 -1.82 -7.73 9.84
CA ALA A 162 -0.79 -7.66 10.87
C ALA A 162 -1.26 -6.94 12.14
N ARG A 163 -2.05 -5.86 12.01
CA ARG A 163 -2.68 -5.17 13.15
C ARG A 163 -3.65 -6.06 13.90
N TRP A 164 -4.53 -6.77 13.19
CA TRP A 164 -5.55 -7.61 13.83
C TRP A 164 -4.94 -8.80 14.54
N LEU A 165 -3.90 -9.40 13.95
CA LEU A 165 -3.20 -10.56 14.52
C LEU A 165 -2.12 -10.16 15.53
N ASN A 166 -1.66 -8.92 15.49
CA ASN A 166 -0.67 -8.35 16.38
C ASN A 166 0.63 -9.18 16.45
N ARG A 167 1.11 -9.63 15.31
CA ARG A 167 2.35 -10.40 15.18
C ARG A 167 3.03 -10.18 13.84
N ARG A 168 4.26 -10.69 13.76
CA ARG A 168 5.03 -10.73 12.52
C ARG A 168 4.53 -11.84 11.61
N LEU A 169 4.32 -11.50 10.33
CA LEU A 169 3.80 -12.39 9.31
C LEU A 169 4.77 -12.43 8.15
N LYS A 170 5.04 -13.61 7.61
CA LYS A 170 5.80 -13.80 6.38
C LYS A 170 4.84 -13.94 5.22
N TRP A 171 5.10 -13.23 4.14
CA TRP A 171 4.27 -13.19 2.95
C TRP A 171 5.02 -13.68 1.72
N ASP A 172 4.37 -14.48 0.91
CA ASP A 172 4.84 -14.86 -0.43
C ASP A 172 4.10 -13.99 -1.46
N PRO A 173 4.74 -12.96 -2.04
CA PRO A 173 4.08 -12.04 -2.95
C PRO A 173 3.75 -12.68 -4.30
N GLN A 174 4.32 -13.84 -4.65
CA GLN A 174 4.02 -14.55 -5.89
C GLN A 174 2.82 -15.47 -5.72
N LYS A 175 2.72 -16.15 -4.59
CA LYS A 175 1.58 -17.03 -4.28
C LYS A 175 0.43 -16.30 -3.62
N GLU A 176 0.68 -15.08 -3.15
CA GLU A 176 -0.28 -14.28 -2.39
C GLU A 176 -0.85 -15.00 -1.16
N THR A 177 0.06 -15.61 -0.40
CA THR A 177 -0.29 -16.36 0.82
C THR A 177 0.69 -16.04 1.95
N PHE A 178 0.22 -16.14 3.19
CA PHE A 178 1.07 -16.11 4.36
C PHE A 178 1.79 -17.45 4.52
N ILE A 179 3.12 -17.41 4.67
CA ILE A 179 3.97 -18.59 4.74
C ILE A 179 3.87 -19.19 6.14
N GLY A 180 3.34 -20.43 6.22
CA GLY A 180 3.27 -21.17 7.46
C GLY A 180 2.32 -20.59 8.52
N ASP A 181 1.30 -19.82 8.09
CA ASP A 181 0.33 -19.18 8.99
C ASP A 181 -1.10 -19.34 8.45
N ASP A 182 -1.71 -20.47 8.77
CA ASP A 182 -3.06 -20.80 8.29
C ASP A 182 -4.11 -19.83 8.85
N GLU A 183 -3.95 -19.34 10.08
CA GLU A 183 -4.84 -18.33 10.65
C GLU A 183 -4.79 -17.05 9.84
N ALA A 184 -3.60 -16.54 9.51
CA ALA A 184 -3.45 -15.34 8.71
C ALA A 184 -4.07 -15.52 7.31
N ASN A 185 -3.95 -16.70 6.71
CA ASN A 185 -4.55 -17.01 5.41
C ASN A 185 -6.08 -16.96 5.43
N THR A 186 -6.74 -17.19 6.57
CA THR A 186 -8.20 -17.03 6.67
C THR A 186 -8.67 -15.60 6.49
N TYR A 187 -7.78 -14.61 6.59
CA TYR A 187 -8.09 -13.19 6.41
C TYR A 187 -7.98 -12.70 4.97
N LEU A 188 -7.49 -13.55 4.06
CA LEU A 188 -7.36 -13.21 2.62
C LEU A 188 -8.70 -13.21 1.90
N ASP A 189 -9.66 -13.94 2.43
CA ASP A 189 -11.03 -13.92 1.93
C ASP A 189 -12.03 -13.93 3.12
N ARG A 190 -13.27 -13.83 2.82
CA ARG A 190 -14.37 -13.90 3.80
C ARG A 190 -15.54 -14.69 3.24
N PRO A 191 -16.31 -15.37 4.10
CA PRO A 191 -17.53 -16.04 3.67
C PRO A 191 -18.47 -15.07 2.93
N ARG A 192 -18.93 -15.46 1.76
CA ARG A 192 -19.86 -14.67 0.98
C ARG A 192 -21.30 -14.97 1.41
N ARG A 193 -22.14 -13.96 1.33
CA ARG A 193 -23.58 -14.16 1.51
C ARG A 193 -24.11 -15.00 0.34
N LYS A 194 -25.02 -15.92 0.62
CA LYS A 194 -25.66 -16.76 -0.41
C LYS A 194 -26.20 -15.90 -1.57
N GLY A 195 -25.82 -16.25 -2.79
CA GLY A 195 -26.18 -15.54 -4.02
C GLY A 195 -25.23 -14.36 -4.38
N TYR A 196 -24.13 -14.20 -3.64
CA TYR A 196 -23.08 -13.19 -3.87
C TYR A 196 -21.69 -13.82 -3.86
N GLU A 197 -21.62 -15.08 -4.19
CA GLU A 197 -20.38 -15.81 -4.38
C GLU A 197 -19.63 -15.24 -5.60
N LEU A 198 -18.30 -15.28 -5.56
CA LEU A 198 -17.52 -14.92 -6.74
C LEU A 198 -17.72 -15.99 -7.82
N PRO A 199 -17.76 -15.61 -9.11
CA PRO A 199 -17.78 -16.59 -10.17
C PRO A 199 -16.52 -17.46 -10.09
N ALA A 200 -16.67 -18.75 -10.42
CA ALA A 200 -15.51 -19.61 -10.58
C ALA A 200 -14.61 -19.04 -11.69
N ILE A 201 -13.33 -18.87 -11.37
CA ILE A 201 -12.32 -18.50 -12.38
C ILE A 201 -12.11 -19.78 -13.21
N ALA A 202 -12.42 -19.69 -14.50
CA ALA A 202 -12.23 -20.78 -15.46
C ALA A 202 -10.76 -20.93 -15.85
#